data_47a79fef7f339fc2f269104524f26bb8
#
_entry.id   47a79fef7f339fc2f269104524f26bb8
#
_cell.length_a   1.000
_cell.length_b   1.000
_cell.length_c   1.000
_cell.angle_alpha   90.00
_cell.angle_beta   90.00
_cell.angle_gamma   90.00
#
_symmetry.space_group_name_H-M   'P 1'
#
loop_
_entity.id
_entity.type
_entity.pdbx_description
1 polymer ?
#
loop_
_entity_poly.entity_id
_entity_poly.type
_entity_poly.pdbx_seq_one_letter_code
_entity_poly.pdbx_strand_id
1 'polypeptide(L)'
;MSENSTAENQLGTEPIGRLLVRMSLPMIISFFIQALYNIVDSIFVSRISENALTAVSLAFPMQMAAHAIAVGLSVGLNARVPEAIGAKDEIRANRIAGTAIFLSFVSMLVFMAAGFLFTTAVYKHQTDVAEIIDGGSAYLRILWTVSAGEFFGQLLEKMLLCAGCPLSAMLSQACGAVFNIIFDPLLIFGIGIFPRLGITGAAWATVGGQIAAALLALIMNLKHNHLIHLQPSDFRPDISSCKDVLSVGFPSMVTIGLSSLSNYLINQILLSYSTTATAVYGIWAKLQNFCYMPVFGMNNGMVPILSYNLSAHHPDRVKKTFHMAWVFILLLQVCLMVILECIPASLLSLFNASESMKAIGIQALHICLLSLPFGGMTIIMTTAMQSLRHSHYALIANILRQFINLYFFTALLSALTHDLSIVWRAVPIAELASFITAFLLMRSMFNHLHLSEDDAHRF
;
A
#
# COMPACT_ATOMS: atom_id res chain seq x y z
N MET A 1 -10.47 -31.81 -22.13
CA MET A 1 -9.11 -31.91 -21.60
C MET A 1 -8.16 -30.83 -22.16
N SER A 2 -8.59 -29.68 -22.64
CA SER A 2 -7.72 -28.71 -23.33
C SER A 2 -7.90 -27.24 -22.95
N GLU A 3 -8.78 -26.89 -22.02
CA GLU A 3 -8.97 -25.48 -21.61
C GLU A 3 -8.26 -25.11 -20.31
N ASN A 4 -7.87 -26.06 -19.45
CA ASN A 4 -7.16 -25.79 -18.21
C ASN A 4 -5.66 -25.45 -18.39
N SER A 5 -5.07 -25.69 -19.58
CA SER A 5 -3.67 -25.43 -19.85
C SER A 5 -3.35 -23.96 -20.21
N THR A 6 -4.36 -23.16 -20.58
CA THR A 6 -4.14 -21.81 -21.11
C THR A 6 -3.96 -20.72 -20.04
N ALA A 7 -4.63 -20.85 -18.90
CA ALA A 7 -4.47 -19.86 -17.81
C ALA A 7 -3.15 -20.04 -17.04
N GLU A 8 -2.73 -21.28 -16.85
CA GLU A 8 -1.44 -21.66 -16.22
C GLU A 8 -0.23 -21.10 -16.98
N ASN A 9 -0.40 -20.84 -18.26
CA ASN A 9 0.68 -20.53 -19.17
C ASN A 9 0.94 -19.02 -19.36
N GLN A 10 0.06 -18.13 -18.95
CA GLN A 10 0.21 -16.68 -19.22
C GLN A 10 1.34 -16.04 -18.42
N LEU A 11 1.46 -16.34 -17.11
CA LEU A 11 2.55 -15.82 -16.27
C LEU A 11 3.92 -16.37 -16.67
N GLY A 12 3.95 -17.61 -17.20
CA GLY A 12 5.16 -18.32 -17.61
C GLY A 12 5.56 -18.13 -19.08
N THR A 13 4.62 -17.85 -20.01
CA THR A 13 4.88 -17.90 -21.46
C THR A 13 4.68 -16.58 -22.18
N GLU A 14 3.82 -15.68 -21.71
CA GLU A 14 3.60 -14.38 -22.37
C GLU A 14 4.89 -13.55 -22.37
N PRO A 15 5.19 -12.75 -23.44
CA PRO A 15 6.33 -11.85 -23.46
C PRO A 15 6.30 -10.89 -22.26
N ILE A 16 7.42 -10.80 -21.52
CA ILE A 16 7.49 -10.10 -20.22
C ILE A 16 7.01 -8.66 -20.30
N GLY A 17 7.41 -7.90 -21.35
CA GLY A 17 7.00 -6.49 -21.47
C GLY A 17 5.49 -6.32 -21.56
N ARG A 18 4.80 -7.16 -22.37
CA ARG A 18 3.36 -7.14 -22.52
C ARG A 18 2.67 -7.60 -21.24
N LEU A 19 3.17 -8.67 -20.62
CA LEU A 19 2.64 -9.21 -19.37
C LEU A 19 2.75 -8.18 -18.24
N LEU A 20 3.90 -7.53 -18.09
CA LEU A 20 4.13 -6.52 -17.05
C LEU A 20 3.18 -5.33 -17.20
N VAL A 21 3.02 -4.79 -18.43
CA VAL A 21 2.07 -3.71 -18.70
C VAL A 21 0.63 -4.15 -18.42
N ARG A 22 0.23 -5.33 -18.90
CA ARG A 22 -1.11 -5.88 -18.68
C ARG A 22 -1.44 -6.05 -17.20
N MET A 23 -0.47 -6.52 -16.41
CA MET A 23 -0.66 -6.74 -14.97
C MET A 23 -0.60 -5.46 -14.15
N SER A 24 0.27 -4.51 -14.53
CA SER A 24 0.53 -3.33 -13.72
C SER A 24 -0.35 -2.13 -14.08
N LEU A 25 -0.68 -1.91 -15.35
CA LEU A 25 -1.43 -0.72 -15.78
C LEU A 25 -2.83 -0.62 -15.13
N PRO A 26 -3.63 -1.70 -15.06
CA PRO A 26 -4.90 -1.64 -14.33
C PRO A 26 -4.71 -1.29 -12.84
N MET A 27 -3.66 -1.81 -12.21
CA MET A 27 -3.37 -1.53 -10.81
C MET A 27 -2.92 -0.08 -10.58
N ILE A 28 -2.14 0.49 -11.49
CA ILE A 28 -1.78 1.91 -11.47
C ILE A 28 -3.05 2.77 -11.52
N ILE A 29 -3.97 2.46 -12.46
CA ILE A 29 -5.26 3.15 -12.58
C ILE A 29 -6.08 3.01 -11.29
N SER A 30 -6.10 1.82 -10.68
CA SER A 30 -6.76 1.58 -9.39
C SER A 30 -6.26 2.51 -8.29
N PHE A 31 -4.94 2.67 -8.16
CA PHE A 31 -4.37 3.57 -7.14
C PHE A 31 -4.73 5.03 -7.38
N PHE A 32 -4.79 5.48 -8.64
CA PHE A 32 -5.27 6.83 -8.95
C PHE A 32 -6.76 7.02 -8.61
N ILE A 33 -7.60 6.03 -8.91
CA ILE A 33 -9.02 6.05 -8.53
C ILE A 33 -9.16 6.10 -7.01
N GLN A 34 -8.36 5.31 -6.28
CA GLN A 34 -8.34 5.30 -4.82
C GLN A 34 -7.93 6.67 -4.24
N ALA A 35 -6.92 7.33 -4.82
CA ALA A 35 -6.52 8.65 -4.39
C ALA A 35 -7.64 9.68 -4.64
N LEU A 36 -8.30 9.59 -5.77
CA LEU A 36 -9.39 10.50 -6.13
C LEU A 36 -10.54 10.39 -5.11
N TYR A 37 -10.99 9.18 -4.79
CA TYR A 37 -12.08 9.05 -3.83
C TYR A 37 -11.68 9.53 -2.43
N ASN A 38 -10.44 9.29 -1.97
CA ASN A 38 -9.96 9.79 -0.68
C ASN A 38 -9.97 11.33 -0.58
N ILE A 39 -9.65 12.01 -1.70
CA ILE A 39 -9.73 13.47 -1.78
C ILE A 39 -11.20 13.93 -1.71
N VAL A 40 -12.07 13.27 -2.46
CA VAL A 40 -13.51 13.61 -2.50
C VAL A 40 -14.17 13.41 -1.14
N ASP A 41 -13.92 12.27 -0.47
CA ASP A 41 -14.39 12.00 0.90
C ASP A 41 -13.93 13.09 1.87
N SER A 42 -12.65 13.44 1.85
CA SER A 42 -12.10 14.51 2.70
C SER A 42 -12.78 15.87 2.46
N ILE A 43 -13.13 16.18 1.21
CA ILE A 43 -13.88 17.42 0.86
C ILE A 43 -15.28 17.37 1.45
N PHE A 44 -16.00 16.26 1.37
CA PHE A 44 -17.34 16.17 1.94
C PHE A 44 -17.33 16.22 3.46
N VAL A 45 -16.41 15.53 4.11
CA VAL A 45 -16.23 15.58 5.58
C VAL A 45 -15.89 16.99 6.05
N SER A 46 -15.02 17.72 5.36
CA SER A 46 -14.65 19.09 5.71
C SER A 46 -15.85 20.08 5.67
N ARG A 47 -16.87 19.78 4.89
CA ARG A 47 -18.09 20.58 4.82
C ARG A 47 -19.10 20.35 5.96
N ILE A 48 -18.88 19.34 6.80
CA ILE A 48 -19.72 19.07 7.97
C ILE A 48 -19.40 20.09 9.07
N SER A 49 -18.19 20.04 9.60
CA SER A 49 -17.62 20.96 10.59
C SER A 49 -16.11 20.73 10.74
N GLU A 50 -15.40 21.67 11.37
CA GLU A 50 -13.98 21.51 11.73
C GLU A 50 -13.80 20.35 12.72
N ASN A 51 -14.71 20.18 13.68
CA ASN A 51 -14.69 19.09 14.64
C ASN A 51 -14.87 17.73 13.96
N ALA A 52 -15.72 17.62 12.92
CA ALA A 52 -15.87 16.39 12.14
C ALA A 52 -14.57 16.03 11.38
N LEU A 53 -13.93 17.01 10.75
CA LEU A 53 -12.65 16.79 10.07
C LEU A 53 -11.55 16.37 11.06
N THR A 54 -11.52 17.00 12.24
CA THR A 54 -10.59 16.63 13.32
C THR A 54 -10.86 15.20 13.81
N ALA A 55 -12.13 14.84 14.01
CA ALA A 55 -12.51 13.50 14.44
C ALA A 55 -12.06 12.42 13.45
N VAL A 56 -12.23 12.61 12.13
CA VAL A 56 -11.74 11.68 11.09
C VAL A 56 -10.21 11.64 11.07
N SER A 57 -9.56 12.79 11.24
CA SER A 57 -8.09 12.85 11.27
C SER A 57 -7.50 12.10 12.47
N LEU A 58 -8.13 12.15 13.63
CA LEU A 58 -7.73 11.38 14.81
C LEU A 58 -8.00 9.87 14.67
N ALA A 59 -8.96 9.46 13.82
CA ALA A 59 -9.21 8.07 13.48
C ALA A 59 -8.12 7.47 12.58
N PHE A 60 -7.42 8.30 11.79
CA PHE A 60 -6.52 7.83 10.72
C PHE A 60 -5.44 6.84 11.19
N PRO A 61 -4.70 7.04 12.30
CA PRO A 61 -3.73 6.04 12.75
C PRO A 61 -4.36 4.69 13.09
N MET A 62 -5.58 4.71 13.62
CA MET A 62 -6.32 3.49 13.98
C MET A 62 -6.84 2.76 12.73
N GLN A 63 -7.28 3.49 11.71
CA GLN A 63 -7.62 2.92 10.41
C GLN A 63 -6.40 2.29 9.75
N MET A 64 -5.24 2.96 9.80
CA MET A 64 -3.98 2.44 9.26
C MET A 64 -3.54 1.16 9.94
N ALA A 65 -3.85 0.93 11.21
CA ALA A 65 -3.56 -0.32 11.89
C ALA A 65 -4.36 -1.51 11.28
N ALA A 66 -5.67 -1.33 11.05
CA ALA A 66 -6.50 -2.33 10.39
C ALA A 66 -6.04 -2.56 8.93
N HIS A 67 -5.81 -1.49 8.19
CA HIS A 67 -5.33 -1.51 6.82
C HIS A 67 -3.98 -2.24 6.68
N ALA A 68 -3.03 -1.97 7.58
CA ALA A 68 -1.72 -2.64 7.58
C ALA A 68 -1.84 -4.17 7.69
N ILE A 69 -2.75 -4.66 8.54
CA ILE A 69 -2.97 -6.10 8.70
C ILE A 69 -3.67 -6.67 7.45
N ALA A 70 -4.70 -6.02 6.95
CA ALA A 70 -5.42 -6.47 5.75
C ALA A 70 -4.48 -6.52 4.52
N VAL A 71 -3.71 -5.46 4.29
CA VAL A 71 -2.70 -5.39 3.22
C VAL A 71 -1.60 -6.42 3.42
N GLY A 72 -1.08 -6.57 4.65
CA GLY A 72 -0.02 -7.54 4.91
C GLY A 72 -0.45 -8.97 4.60
N LEU A 73 -1.62 -9.41 5.05
CA LEU A 73 -2.15 -10.74 4.72
C LEU A 73 -2.34 -10.92 3.22
N SER A 74 -2.86 -9.92 2.53
CA SER A 74 -3.09 -9.95 1.09
C SER A 74 -1.78 -9.94 0.28
N VAL A 75 -0.74 -9.23 0.73
CA VAL A 75 0.61 -9.25 0.12
C VAL A 75 1.27 -10.61 0.30
N GLY A 76 1.11 -11.24 1.48
CA GLY A 76 1.58 -12.60 1.73
C GLY A 76 0.94 -13.60 0.76
N LEU A 77 -0.37 -13.51 0.55
CA LEU A 77 -1.09 -14.32 -0.44
C LEU A 77 -0.58 -14.04 -1.86
N ASN A 78 -0.45 -12.76 -2.25
CA ASN A 78 -0.04 -12.35 -3.61
C ASN A 78 1.36 -12.85 -3.99
N ALA A 79 2.24 -13.11 -3.03
CA ALA A 79 3.55 -13.69 -3.26
C ALA A 79 3.54 -15.22 -3.25
N ARG A 80 2.85 -15.85 -2.29
CA ARG A 80 2.98 -17.29 -2.03
C ARG A 80 2.07 -18.17 -2.89
N VAL A 81 0.89 -17.67 -3.28
CA VAL A 81 -0.01 -18.45 -4.16
C VAL A 81 0.56 -18.62 -5.57
N PRO A 82 1.04 -17.56 -6.27
CA PRO A 82 1.68 -17.73 -7.58
C PRO A 82 2.95 -18.59 -7.51
N GLU A 83 3.69 -18.52 -6.40
CA GLU A 83 4.84 -19.39 -6.15
C GLU A 83 4.42 -20.88 -6.12
N ALA A 84 3.36 -21.24 -5.40
CA ALA A 84 2.87 -22.60 -5.35
C ALA A 84 2.32 -23.07 -6.72
N ILE A 85 1.62 -22.20 -7.44
CA ILE A 85 1.15 -22.47 -8.81
C ILE A 85 2.33 -22.71 -9.76
N GLY A 86 3.38 -21.89 -9.69
CA GLY A 86 4.60 -22.05 -10.49
C GLY A 86 5.33 -23.38 -10.22
N ALA A 87 5.28 -23.85 -8.98
CA ALA A 87 5.78 -25.17 -8.57
C ALA A 87 4.82 -26.33 -8.93
N LYS A 88 3.66 -26.06 -9.55
CA LYS A 88 2.59 -27.02 -9.86
C LYS A 88 1.99 -27.72 -8.64
N ASP A 89 2.05 -27.07 -7.48
CA ASP A 89 1.48 -27.54 -6.21
C ASP A 89 0.15 -26.83 -5.94
N GLU A 90 -0.91 -27.29 -6.62
CA GLU A 90 -2.26 -26.73 -6.48
C GLU A 90 -2.82 -26.91 -5.06
N ILE A 91 -2.46 -28.00 -4.38
CA ILE A 91 -2.92 -28.30 -3.03
C ILE A 91 -2.36 -27.24 -2.08
N ARG A 92 -1.07 -26.93 -2.20
CA ARG A 92 -0.42 -25.88 -1.41
C ARG A 92 -1.00 -24.49 -1.74
N ALA A 93 -1.24 -24.18 -3.01
CA ALA A 93 -1.85 -22.90 -3.43
C ALA A 93 -3.22 -22.70 -2.78
N ASN A 94 -4.10 -23.71 -2.80
CA ASN A 94 -5.42 -23.67 -2.19
C ASN A 94 -5.34 -23.54 -0.66
N ARG A 95 -4.46 -24.29 -0.01
CA ARG A 95 -4.24 -24.18 1.45
C ARG A 95 -3.74 -22.80 1.88
N ILE A 96 -2.80 -22.20 1.15
CA ILE A 96 -2.32 -20.84 1.42
C ILE A 96 -3.49 -19.85 1.28
N ALA A 97 -4.27 -19.94 0.20
CA ALA A 97 -5.42 -19.09 -0.02
C ALA A 97 -6.50 -19.24 1.07
N GLY A 98 -6.85 -20.48 1.42
CA GLY A 98 -7.80 -20.76 2.50
C GLY A 98 -7.32 -20.28 3.87
N THR A 99 -6.02 -20.47 4.17
CA THR A 99 -5.39 -19.97 5.40
C THR A 99 -5.40 -18.43 5.46
N ALA A 100 -5.12 -17.74 4.35
CA ALA A 100 -5.17 -16.28 4.29
C ALA A 100 -6.60 -15.75 4.53
N ILE A 101 -7.63 -16.43 4.00
CA ILE A 101 -9.03 -16.12 4.27
C ILE A 101 -9.34 -16.31 5.77
N PHE A 102 -8.89 -17.41 6.35
CA PHE A 102 -9.07 -17.69 7.79
C PHE A 102 -8.39 -16.60 8.65
N LEU A 103 -7.15 -16.24 8.37
CA LEU A 103 -6.43 -15.18 9.10
C LEU A 103 -7.13 -13.82 8.94
N SER A 104 -7.64 -13.50 7.76
CA SER A 104 -8.45 -12.29 7.52
C SER A 104 -9.74 -12.30 8.33
N PHE A 105 -10.42 -13.45 8.42
CA PHE A 105 -11.61 -13.62 9.23
C PHE A 105 -11.33 -13.42 10.73
N VAL A 106 -10.25 -14.01 11.24
CA VAL A 106 -9.83 -13.82 12.65
C VAL A 106 -9.48 -12.36 12.91
N SER A 107 -8.73 -11.70 11.99
CA SER A 107 -8.39 -10.30 12.12
C SER A 107 -9.64 -9.40 12.11
N MET A 108 -10.59 -9.67 11.23
CA MET A 108 -11.90 -8.99 11.22
C MET A 108 -12.61 -9.12 12.57
N LEU A 109 -12.66 -10.32 13.16
CA LEU A 109 -13.30 -10.53 14.47
C LEU A 109 -12.59 -9.75 15.59
N VAL A 110 -11.26 -9.70 15.56
CA VAL A 110 -10.45 -8.92 16.52
C VAL A 110 -10.78 -7.43 16.40
N PHE A 111 -10.81 -6.87 15.19
CA PHE A 111 -11.16 -5.46 15.00
C PHE A 111 -12.63 -5.18 15.29
N MET A 112 -13.53 -6.10 14.98
CA MET A 112 -14.93 -5.98 15.37
C MET A 112 -15.09 -5.90 16.90
N ALA A 113 -14.42 -6.77 17.65
CA ALA A 113 -14.41 -6.71 19.11
C ALA A 113 -13.76 -5.40 19.62
N ALA A 114 -12.64 -5.00 19.04
CA ALA A 114 -11.97 -3.76 19.37
C ALA A 114 -12.85 -2.53 19.10
N GLY A 115 -13.64 -2.55 18.03
CA GLY A 115 -14.61 -1.49 17.66
C GLY A 115 -15.69 -1.30 18.74
N PHE A 116 -16.14 -2.37 19.34
CA PHE A 116 -17.10 -2.28 20.46
C PHE A 116 -16.46 -1.83 21.76
N LEU A 117 -15.25 -2.30 22.07
CA LEU A 117 -14.65 -2.16 23.39
C LEU A 117 -13.80 -0.90 23.55
N PHE A 118 -13.06 -0.47 22.52
CA PHE A 118 -11.96 0.48 22.69
C PHE A 118 -12.15 1.83 22.00
N THR A 119 -13.07 1.99 21.05
CA THR A 119 -13.17 3.24 20.24
C THR A 119 -13.37 4.50 21.07
N THR A 120 -14.25 4.47 22.06
CA THR A 120 -14.48 5.61 22.94
C THR A 120 -13.28 5.91 23.85
N ALA A 121 -12.60 4.86 24.35
CA ALA A 121 -11.38 5.03 25.16
C ALA A 121 -10.24 5.66 24.36
N VAL A 122 -10.08 5.25 23.10
CA VAL A 122 -9.09 5.81 22.16
C VAL A 122 -9.29 7.32 21.98
N TYR A 123 -10.53 7.78 21.77
CA TYR A 123 -10.82 9.20 21.60
C TYR A 123 -10.67 9.99 22.90
N LYS A 124 -11.15 9.47 24.03
CA LYS A 124 -10.96 10.10 25.35
C LYS A 124 -9.50 10.31 25.73
N HIS A 125 -8.61 9.48 25.20
CA HIS A 125 -7.16 9.63 25.44
C HIS A 125 -6.52 10.70 24.52
N GLN A 126 -7.17 11.05 23.41
CA GLN A 126 -6.63 11.99 22.42
C GLN A 126 -7.16 13.42 22.57
N THR A 127 -8.38 13.59 23.10
CA THR A 127 -9.06 14.89 23.22
C THR A 127 -10.11 14.91 24.33
N ASP A 128 -10.36 16.10 24.88
CA ASP A 128 -11.41 16.35 25.86
C ASP A 128 -12.69 16.97 25.23
N VAL A 129 -12.69 17.23 23.92
CA VAL A 129 -13.84 17.83 23.21
C VAL A 129 -14.91 16.78 22.99
N ALA A 130 -16.05 16.91 23.71
CA ALA A 130 -17.13 15.92 23.69
C ALA A 130 -17.65 15.62 22.27
N GLU A 131 -17.85 16.63 21.42
CA GLU A 131 -18.33 16.46 20.04
C GLU A 131 -17.37 15.61 19.20
N ILE A 132 -16.06 15.78 19.37
CA ILE A 132 -15.03 15.00 18.66
C ILE A 132 -15.01 13.57 19.20
N ILE A 133 -15.15 13.38 20.51
CA ILE A 133 -15.21 12.05 21.14
C ILE A 133 -16.42 11.28 20.64
N ASP A 134 -17.61 11.88 20.66
CA ASP A 134 -18.85 11.21 20.28
C ASP A 134 -18.89 10.90 18.78
N GLY A 135 -18.63 11.92 17.93
CA GLY A 135 -18.62 11.76 16.49
C GLY A 135 -17.50 10.80 16.00
N GLY A 136 -16.29 10.98 16.52
CA GLY A 136 -15.14 10.17 16.13
C GLY A 136 -15.23 8.72 16.62
N SER A 137 -15.67 8.50 17.86
CA SER A 137 -15.84 7.12 18.36
C SER A 137 -16.96 6.38 17.61
N ALA A 138 -18.06 7.06 17.24
CA ALA A 138 -19.10 6.48 16.40
C ALA A 138 -18.58 6.15 14.99
N TYR A 139 -17.82 7.06 14.37
CA TYR A 139 -17.16 6.86 13.08
C TYR A 139 -16.23 5.63 13.09
N LEU A 140 -15.27 5.60 14.00
CA LEU A 140 -14.28 4.51 14.10
C LEU A 140 -14.95 3.18 14.48
N ARG A 141 -16.00 3.22 15.31
CA ARG A 141 -16.78 2.02 15.66
C ARG A 141 -17.41 1.39 14.43
N ILE A 142 -18.02 2.15 13.52
CA ILE A 142 -18.60 1.64 12.27
C ILE A 142 -17.51 0.99 11.43
N LEU A 143 -16.38 1.66 11.21
CA LEU A 143 -15.28 1.16 10.40
C LEU A 143 -14.72 -0.16 10.94
N TRP A 144 -14.54 -0.29 12.24
CA TRP A 144 -13.96 -1.50 12.84
C TRP A 144 -14.98 -2.62 13.01
N THR A 145 -16.23 -2.32 13.38
CA THR A 145 -17.26 -3.36 13.55
C THR A 145 -17.73 -3.96 12.23
N VAL A 146 -17.66 -3.20 11.14
CA VAL A 146 -18.07 -3.65 9.80
C VAL A 146 -16.86 -3.76 8.88
N SER A 147 -15.72 -4.20 9.41
CA SER A 147 -14.43 -4.30 8.69
C SER A 147 -14.33 -5.44 7.68
N ALA A 148 -15.38 -6.23 7.49
CA ALA A 148 -15.39 -7.34 6.53
C ALA A 148 -14.99 -6.91 5.11
N GLY A 149 -15.48 -5.76 4.63
CA GLY A 149 -15.14 -5.21 3.32
C GLY A 149 -13.65 -4.90 3.18
N GLU A 150 -13.02 -4.36 4.22
CA GLU A 150 -11.58 -4.06 4.24
C GLU A 150 -10.75 -5.34 4.14
N PHE A 151 -10.96 -6.31 5.05
CA PHE A 151 -10.16 -7.53 5.12
C PHE A 151 -10.36 -8.44 3.90
N PHE A 152 -11.61 -8.71 3.53
CA PHE A 152 -11.89 -9.60 2.40
C PHE A 152 -11.74 -8.91 1.05
N GLY A 153 -11.98 -7.60 0.95
CA GLY A 153 -11.79 -6.84 -0.27
C GLY A 153 -10.34 -6.88 -0.74
N GLN A 154 -9.41 -6.54 0.16
CA GLN A 154 -7.97 -6.59 -0.11
C GLN A 154 -7.51 -8.00 -0.52
N LEU A 155 -7.99 -9.02 0.19
CA LEU A 155 -7.60 -10.40 -0.06
C LEU A 155 -8.12 -10.92 -1.41
N LEU A 156 -9.42 -10.73 -1.69
CA LEU A 156 -10.06 -11.19 -2.93
C LEU A 156 -9.51 -10.49 -4.17
N GLU A 157 -9.14 -9.21 -4.04
CA GLU A 157 -8.42 -8.48 -5.09
C GLU A 157 -7.09 -9.14 -5.42
N LYS A 158 -6.29 -9.50 -4.40
CA LYS A 158 -5.00 -10.17 -4.62
C LYS A 158 -5.18 -11.59 -5.18
N MET A 159 -6.24 -12.30 -4.84
CA MET A 159 -6.57 -13.59 -5.48
C MET A 159 -6.79 -13.44 -6.98
N LEU A 160 -7.45 -12.37 -7.43
CA LEU A 160 -7.60 -12.07 -8.86
C LEU A 160 -6.25 -11.77 -9.53
N LEU A 161 -5.35 -11.06 -8.85
CA LEU A 161 -4.00 -10.80 -9.37
C LEU A 161 -3.18 -12.09 -9.50
N CYS A 162 -3.26 -12.99 -8.51
CA CYS A 162 -2.64 -14.31 -8.56
C CYS A 162 -3.13 -15.13 -9.76
N ALA A 163 -4.40 -14.99 -10.10
CA ALA A 163 -5.02 -15.66 -11.26
C ALA A 163 -4.72 -14.96 -12.60
N GLY A 164 -3.93 -13.88 -12.62
CA GLY A 164 -3.63 -13.13 -13.83
C GLY A 164 -4.78 -12.28 -14.36
N CYS A 165 -5.75 -11.91 -13.50
CA CYS A 165 -6.96 -11.13 -13.81
C CYS A 165 -6.92 -9.70 -13.24
N PRO A 166 -5.92 -8.85 -13.58
CA PRO A 166 -5.75 -7.51 -12.99
C PRO A 166 -6.88 -6.54 -13.34
N LEU A 167 -7.52 -6.71 -14.51
CA LEU A 167 -8.66 -5.89 -14.90
C LEU A 167 -9.86 -6.12 -13.97
N SER A 168 -10.13 -7.38 -13.59
CA SER A 168 -11.18 -7.72 -12.63
C SER A 168 -10.90 -7.14 -11.24
N ALA A 169 -9.62 -7.15 -10.81
CA ALA A 169 -9.18 -6.51 -9.58
C ALA A 169 -9.40 -4.98 -9.61
N MET A 170 -9.00 -4.32 -10.70
CA MET A 170 -9.24 -2.90 -10.91
C MET A 170 -10.74 -2.55 -10.89
N LEU A 171 -11.57 -3.32 -11.59
CA LEU A 171 -13.01 -3.05 -11.65
C LEU A 171 -13.69 -3.20 -10.29
N SER A 172 -13.27 -4.17 -9.47
CA SER A 172 -13.80 -4.32 -8.11
C SER A 172 -13.43 -3.13 -7.23
N GLN A 173 -12.20 -2.66 -7.30
CA GLN A 173 -11.73 -1.50 -6.55
C GLN A 173 -12.42 -0.20 -7.04
N ALA A 174 -12.56 -0.02 -8.36
CA ALA A 174 -13.29 1.10 -8.94
C ALA A 174 -14.78 1.13 -8.53
N CYS A 175 -15.42 -0.03 -8.45
CA CYS A 175 -16.80 -0.15 -7.95
C CYS A 175 -16.93 0.39 -6.53
N GLY A 176 -16.02 0.01 -5.64
CA GLY A 176 -15.99 0.52 -4.26
C GLY A 176 -15.79 2.05 -4.19
N ALA A 177 -14.87 2.57 -4.99
CA ALA A 177 -14.61 4.01 -5.07
C ALA A 177 -15.83 4.79 -5.60
N VAL A 178 -16.46 4.31 -6.68
CA VAL A 178 -17.67 4.93 -7.24
C VAL A 178 -18.82 4.88 -6.23
N PHE A 179 -19.00 3.75 -5.53
CA PHE A 179 -19.99 3.63 -4.47
C PHE A 179 -19.75 4.70 -3.39
N ASN A 180 -18.52 4.83 -2.91
CA ASN A 180 -18.18 5.81 -1.88
C ASN A 180 -18.47 7.24 -2.35
N ILE A 181 -17.99 7.65 -3.54
CA ILE A 181 -18.21 9.00 -4.10
C ILE A 181 -19.69 9.35 -4.22
N ILE A 182 -20.54 8.37 -4.56
CA ILE A 182 -21.99 8.58 -4.71
C ILE A 182 -22.65 8.65 -3.34
N PHE A 183 -22.35 7.70 -2.44
CA PHE A 183 -23.05 7.57 -1.17
C PHE A 183 -22.56 8.52 -0.08
N ASP A 184 -21.32 9.01 -0.15
CA ASP A 184 -20.82 10.03 0.77
C ASP A 184 -21.78 11.25 0.88
N PRO A 185 -22.05 12.01 -0.19
CA PRO A 185 -22.93 13.16 -0.07
C PRO A 185 -24.36 12.77 0.28
N LEU A 186 -24.85 11.61 -0.16
CA LEU A 186 -26.21 11.15 0.14
C LEU A 186 -26.39 10.87 1.63
N LEU A 187 -25.43 10.19 2.26
CA LEU A 187 -25.51 9.81 3.67
C LEU A 187 -25.03 10.92 4.61
N ILE A 188 -24.05 11.71 4.21
CA ILE A 188 -23.53 12.83 5.03
C ILE A 188 -24.58 13.92 5.14
N PHE A 189 -25.14 14.37 4.01
CA PHE A 189 -26.04 15.53 3.98
C PHE A 189 -27.53 15.17 4.00
N GLY A 190 -27.89 13.90 3.82
CA GLY A 190 -29.29 13.46 3.82
C GLY A 190 -30.01 13.87 2.55
N ILE A 191 -29.47 13.54 1.38
CA ILE A 191 -30.04 13.90 0.09
C ILE A 191 -31.09 12.85 -0.35
N GLY A 192 -32.26 13.32 -0.76
CA GLY A 192 -33.36 12.47 -1.25
C GLY A 192 -34.02 11.68 -0.12
N ILE A 193 -34.02 10.36 -0.21
CA ILE A 193 -34.62 9.44 0.77
C ILE A 193 -33.67 9.07 1.93
N PHE A 194 -32.41 9.50 1.89
CA PHE A 194 -31.42 9.15 2.87
C PHE A 194 -31.48 10.07 4.11
N PRO A 195 -31.31 9.51 5.33
CA PRO A 195 -31.21 10.32 6.53
C PRO A 195 -29.92 11.10 6.56
N ARG A 196 -29.90 12.27 7.16
CA ARG A 196 -28.69 13.05 7.41
C ARG A 196 -27.91 12.44 8.57
N LEU A 197 -26.83 11.72 8.28
CA LEU A 197 -26.03 11.02 9.26
C LEU A 197 -24.74 11.77 9.65
N GLY A 198 -24.35 12.82 8.92
CA GLY A 198 -23.12 13.57 9.19
C GLY A 198 -21.89 12.68 9.09
N ILE A 199 -21.01 12.74 10.10
CA ILE A 199 -19.73 11.98 10.13
C ILE A 199 -19.93 10.46 10.08
N THR A 200 -20.99 9.93 10.69
CA THR A 200 -21.30 8.50 10.61
C THR A 200 -21.76 8.09 9.21
N GLY A 201 -22.32 9.03 8.44
CA GLY A 201 -22.65 8.85 7.02
C GLY A 201 -21.40 8.57 6.17
N ALA A 202 -20.31 9.30 6.40
CA ALA A 202 -19.01 9.04 5.76
C ALA A 202 -18.47 7.64 6.11
N ALA A 203 -18.60 7.22 7.39
CA ALA A 203 -18.20 5.86 7.79
C ALA A 203 -19.02 4.78 7.05
N TRP A 204 -20.34 4.94 6.94
CA TRP A 204 -21.20 4.00 6.24
C TRP A 204 -20.95 3.96 4.73
N ALA A 205 -20.66 5.11 4.10
CA ALA A 205 -20.32 5.17 2.69
C ALA A 205 -18.98 4.45 2.42
N THR A 206 -17.97 4.66 3.28
CA THR A 206 -16.66 3.99 3.20
C THR A 206 -16.82 2.47 3.34
N VAL A 207 -17.48 1.99 4.38
CA VAL A 207 -17.70 0.56 4.62
C VAL A 207 -18.57 -0.05 3.51
N GLY A 208 -19.60 0.66 3.07
CA GLY A 208 -20.45 0.24 1.94
C GLY A 208 -19.66 0.07 0.65
N GLY A 209 -18.76 1.01 0.36
CA GLY A 209 -17.83 0.93 -0.78
C GLY A 209 -16.88 -0.28 -0.69
N GLN A 210 -16.29 -0.50 0.49
CA GLN A 210 -15.43 -1.66 0.73
C GLN A 210 -16.18 -2.99 0.57
N ILE A 211 -17.41 -3.07 1.07
CA ILE A 211 -18.27 -4.27 0.90
C ILE A 211 -18.64 -4.45 -0.57
N ALA A 212 -19.02 -3.39 -1.29
CA ALA A 212 -19.34 -3.47 -2.70
C ALA A 212 -18.13 -3.95 -3.52
N ALA A 213 -16.94 -3.44 -3.23
CA ALA A 213 -15.68 -3.91 -3.84
C ALA A 213 -15.43 -5.38 -3.54
N ALA A 214 -15.57 -5.80 -2.27
CA ALA A 214 -15.37 -7.19 -1.84
C ALA A 214 -16.35 -8.15 -2.51
N LEU A 215 -17.64 -7.79 -2.60
CA LEU A 215 -18.66 -8.59 -3.27
C LEU A 215 -18.38 -8.71 -4.76
N LEU A 216 -18.02 -7.63 -5.44
CA LEU A 216 -17.67 -7.68 -6.86
C LEU A 216 -16.39 -8.50 -7.06
N ALA A 217 -15.37 -8.35 -6.21
CA ALA A 217 -14.16 -9.15 -6.25
C ALA A 217 -14.47 -10.65 -6.04
N LEU A 218 -15.39 -10.99 -5.13
CA LEU A 218 -15.85 -12.37 -4.92
C LEU A 218 -16.53 -12.92 -6.19
N ILE A 219 -17.47 -12.18 -6.77
CA ILE A 219 -18.15 -12.58 -8.01
C ILE A 219 -17.15 -12.79 -9.16
N MET A 220 -16.16 -11.88 -9.28
CA MET A 220 -15.13 -11.97 -10.31
C MET A 220 -14.18 -13.16 -10.06
N ASN A 221 -13.84 -13.46 -8.80
CA ASN A 221 -13.07 -14.67 -8.47
C ASN A 221 -13.85 -15.93 -8.86
N LEU A 222 -15.13 -16.03 -8.53
CA LEU A 222 -15.95 -17.19 -8.88
C LEU A 222 -16.10 -17.39 -10.40
N LYS A 223 -16.04 -16.31 -11.20
CA LYS A 223 -16.20 -16.36 -12.65
C LYS A 223 -14.90 -16.51 -13.42
N HIS A 224 -13.83 -15.87 -12.99
CA HIS A 224 -12.59 -15.73 -13.76
C HIS A 224 -11.37 -16.39 -13.12
N ASN A 225 -11.44 -16.78 -11.85
CA ASN A 225 -10.32 -17.43 -11.20
C ASN A 225 -10.44 -18.96 -11.38
N HIS A 226 -9.70 -19.48 -12.35
CA HIS A 226 -9.66 -20.91 -12.64
C HIS A 226 -8.43 -21.61 -12.05
N LEU A 227 -7.61 -20.91 -11.25
CA LEU A 227 -6.37 -21.44 -10.68
C LEU A 227 -6.51 -21.83 -9.21
N ILE A 228 -7.47 -21.22 -8.50
CA ILE A 228 -7.68 -21.45 -7.07
C ILE A 228 -9.06 -22.07 -6.89
N HIS A 229 -9.09 -23.33 -6.48
CA HIS A 229 -10.32 -24.09 -6.24
C HIS A 229 -10.43 -24.46 -4.76
N LEU A 230 -10.99 -23.52 -3.97
CA LEU A 230 -11.12 -23.70 -2.53
C LEU A 230 -12.14 -24.79 -2.16
N GLN A 231 -11.70 -25.71 -1.31
CA GLN A 231 -12.53 -26.71 -0.66
C GLN A 231 -12.71 -26.37 0.83
N PRO A 232 -13.77 -26.85 1.49
CA PRO A 232 -13.96 -26.63 2.93
C PRO A 232 -12.78 -27.06 3.80
N SER A 233 -11.98 -28.05 3.37
CA SER A 233 -10.74 -28.49 4.01
C SER A 233 -9.64 -27.45 4.03
N ASP A 234 -9.60 -26.55 3.02
CA ASP A 234 -8.52 -25.56 2.85
C ASP A 234 -8.63 -24.40 3.85
N PHE A 235 -9.82 -24.20 4.42
CA PHE A 235 -10.05 -23.22 5.48
C PHE A 235 -9.52 -23.63 6.84
N ARG A 236 -9.00 -24.87 6.98
CA ARG A 236 -8.33 -25.30 8.20
C ARG A 236 -6.88 -24.82 8.15
N PRO A 237 -6.51 -23.81 8.97
CA PRO A 237 -5.16 -23.27 8.94
C PRO A 237 -4.16 -24.33 9.41
N ASP A 238 -3.09 -24.48 8.69
CA ASP A 238 -1.90 -25.22 9.13
C ASP A 238 -0.75 -24.25 9.43
N ILE A 239 0.20 -24.68 10.27
CA ILE A 239 1.33 -23.85 10.70
C ILE A 239 2.22 -23.48 9.49
N SER A 240 2.35 -24.37 8.50
CA SER A 240 3.17 -24.12 7.31
C SER A 240 2.58 -22.99 6.46
N SER A 241 1.30 -23.08 6.13
CA SER A 241 0.60 -22.04 5.35
C SER A 241 0.50 -20.71 6.11
N CYS A 242 0.33 -20.73 7.44
CA CYS A 242 0.42 -19.52 8.26
C CYS A 242 1.82 -18.88 8.16
N LYS A 243 2.89 -19.67 8.27
CA LYS A 243 4.26 -19.17 8.10
C LYS A 243 4.50 -18.64 6.69
N ASP A 244 3.99 -19.30 5.67
CA ASP A 244 4.10 -18.86 4.28
C ASP A 244 3.49 -17.45 4.12
N VAL A 245 2.25 -17.24 4.53
CA VAL A 245 1.58 -15.94 4.43
C VAL A 245 2.28 -14.87 5.27
N LEU A 246 2.58 -15.17 6.55
CA LEU A 246 3.14 -14.19 7.47
C LEU A 246 4.61 -13.88 7.19
N SER A 247 5.37 -14.77 6.58
CA SER A 247 6.77 -14.53 6.23
C SER A 247 6.97 -13.33 5.27
N VAL A 248 5.97 -13.05 4.44
CA VAL A 248 5.93 -11.88 3.54
C VAL A 248 5.00 -10.80 4.08
N GLY A 249 3.87 -11.22 4.66
CA GLY A 249 2.85 -10.31 5.16
C GLY A 249 3.31 -9.51 6.38
N PHE A 250 3.94 -10.12 7.36
CA PHE A 250 4.40 -9.44 8.58
C PHE A 250 5.41 -8.31 8.31
N PRO A 251 6.46 -8.51 7.47
CA PRO A 251 7.31 -7.40 7.02
C PRO A 251 6.55 -6.22 6.42
N SER A 252 5.51 -6.49 5.65
CA SER A 252 4.67 -5.45 5.03
C SER A 252 3.85 -4.69 6.07
N MET A 253 3.25 -5.39 7.05
CA MET A 253 2.54 -4.79 8.19
C MET A 253 3.46 -3.84 8.98
N VAL A 254 4.65 -4.31 9.33
CA VAL A 254 5.66 -3.51 10.06
C VAL A 254 6.06 -2.27 9.27
N THR A 255 6.26 -2.40 7.97
CA THR A 255 6.64 -1.26 7.11
C THR A 255 5.59 -0.15 7.12
N ILE A 256 4.29 -0.50 7.04
CA ILE A 256 3.19 0.48 7.08
C ILE A 256 3.14 1.18 8.45
N GLY A 257 3.28 0.43 9.54
CA GLY A 257 3.31 0.99 10.89
C GLY A 257 4.50 1.94 11.13
N LEU A 258 5.69 1.54 10.69
CA LEU A 258 6.91 2.35 10.83
C LEU A 258 6.86 3.65 10.03
N SER A 259 6.20 3.67 8.87
CA SER A 259 6.02 4.90 8.08
C SER A 259 5.27 5.97 8.88
N SER A 260 4.22 5.58 9.60
CA SER A 260 3.44 6.50 10.43
C SER A 260 4.27 7.06 11.59
N LEU A 261 5.05 6.21 12.26
CA LEU A 261 5.94 6.62 13.35
C LEU A 261 7.04 7.58 12.86
N SER A 262 7.63 7.27 11.71
CA SER A 262 8.66 8.12 11.11
C SER A 262 8.13 9.52 10.79
N ASN A 263 6.96 9.61 10.15
CA ASN A 263 6.31 10.89 9.85
C ASN A 263 6.03 11.70 11.12
N TYR A 264 5.59 11.06 12.20
CA TYR A 264 5.41 11.73 13.48
C TYR A 264 6.72 12.33 14.03
N LEU A 265 7.79 11.55 14.04
CA LEU A 265 9.09 12.01 14.58
C LEU A 265 9.70 13.15 13.74
N ILE A 266 9.57 13.09 12.41
CA ILE A 266 10.04 14.15 11.52
C ILE A 266 9.23 15.43 11.75
N ASN A 267 7.91 15.32 11.89
CA ASN A 267 7.07 16.46 12.20
C ASN A 267 7.46 17.14 13.53
N GLN A 268 7.86 16.37 14.55
CA GLN A 268 8.36 16.96 15.82
C GLN A 268 9.64 17.76 15.61
N ILE A 269 10.58 17.27 14.79
CA ILE A 269 11.80 18.02 14.46
C ILE A 269 11.46 19.30 13.69
N LEU A 270 10.63 19.21 12.65
CA LEU A 270 10.28 20.37 11.83
C LEU A 270 9.45 21.41 12.59
N LEU A 271 8.60 20.96 13.53
CA LEU A 271 7.83 21.84 14.40
C LEU A 271 8.72 22.71 15.28
N SER A 272 9.92 22.23 15.65
CA SER A 272 10.89 23.04 16.42
C SER A 272 11.45 24.24 15.62
N TYR A 273 11.36 24.19 14.29
CA TYR A 273 11.72 25.34 13.43
C TYR A 273 10.53 26.27 13.20
N SER A 274 9.42 25.72 12.70
CA SER A 274 8.16 26.48 12.53
C SER A 274 6.99 25.56 12.18
N THR A 275 5.77 26.02 12.45
CA THR A 275 4.54 25.38 11.98
C THR A 275 4.47 25.37 10.46
N THR A 276 5.01 26.40 9.79
CA THR A 276 5.09 26.50 8.33
C THR A 276 5.97 25.40 7.74
N ALA A 277 7.11 25.07 8.36
CA ALA A 277 7.98 23.97 7.90
C ALA A 277 7.26 22.62 7.96
N THR A 278 6.53 22.37 9.05
CA THR A 278 5.72 21.15 9.20
C THR A 278 4.62 21.06 8.12
N ALA A 279 3.97 22.19 7.82
CA ALA A 279 2.95 22.25 6.78
C ALA A 279 3.54 22.00 5.37
N VAL A 280 4.71 22.53 5.06
CA VAL A 280 5.45 22.26 3.81
C VAL A 280 5.79 20.78 3.69
N TYR A 281 6.26 20.15 4.77
CA TYR A 281 6.53 18.70 4.78
C TYR A 281 5.24 17.89 4.54
N GLY A 282 4.11 18.31 5.09
CA GLY A 282 2.81 17.70 4.83
C GLY A 282 2.42 17.76 3.35
N ILE A 283 2.69 18.89 2.66
CA ILE A 283 2.49 19.00 1.20
C ILE A 283 3.43 18.04 0.47
N TRP A 284 4.72 18.03 0.83
CA TRP A 284 5.68 17.10 0.25
C TRP A 284 5.24 15.63 0.39
N ALA A 285 4.83 15.21 1.58
CA ALA A 285 4.40 13.83 1.83
C ALA A 285 3.20 13.42 0.95
N LYS A 286 2.23 14.33 0.75
CA LYS A 286 1.10 14.09 -0.17
C LYS A 286 1.56 13.98 -1.62
N LEU A 287 2.45 14.86 -2.06
CA LEU A 287 3.01 14.85 -3.41
C LEU A 287 3.82 13.58 -3.67
N GLN A 288 4.68 13.20 -2.73
CA GLN A 288 5.47 11.97 -2.78
C GLN A 288 4.58 10.73 -2.90
N ASN A 289 3.52 10.65 -2.09
CA ASN A 289 2.55 9.56 -2.17
C ASN A 289 1.90 9.47 -3.56
N PHE A 290 1.48 10.60 -4.12
CA PHE A 290 0.93 10.66 -5.48
C PHE A 290 1.94 10.16 -6.53
N CYS A 291 3.20 10.60 -6.44
CA CYS A 291 4.27 10.16 -7.35
C CYS A 291 4.60 8.66 -7.21
N TYR A 292 4.35 8.06 -6.05
CA TYR A 292 4.59 6.62 -5.83
C TYR A 292 3.42 5.71 -6.19
N MET A 293 2.24 6.23 -6.55
CA MET A 293 1.10 5.39 -6.98
C MET A 293 1.44 4.47 -8.16
N PRO A 294 2.14 4.95 -9.23
CA PRO A 294 2.57 4.06 -10.29
C PRO A 294 3.54 2.96 -9.82
N VAL A 295 4.39 3.27 -8.82
CA VAL A 295 5.32 2.29 -8.23
C VAL A 295 4.54 1.19 -7.52
N PHE A 296 3.53 1.54 -6.72
CA PHE A 296 2.67 0.57 -6.04
C PHE A 296 1.86 -0.27 -7.03
N GLY A 297 1.35 0.33 -8.10
CA GLY A 297 0.67 -0.40 -9.17
C GLY A 297 1.60 -1.39 -9.88
N MET A 298 2.82 -0.96 -10.19
CA MET A 298 3.87 -1.82 -10.75
C MET A 298 4.19 -3.00 -9.83
N ASN A 299 4.35 -2.76 -8.53
CA ASN A 299 4.61 -3.80 -7.54
C ASN A 299 3.53 -4.87 -7.55
N ASN A 300 2.26 -4.46 -7.53
CA ASN A 300 1.14 -5.41 -7.51
C ASN A 300 1.11 -6.31 -8.75
N GLY A 301 1.47 -5.77 -9.92
CA GLY A 301 1.55 -6.56 -11.16
C GLY A 301 2.84 -7.41 -11.25
N MET A 302 3.95 -6.93 -10.71
CA MET A 302 5.25 -7.60 -10.78
C MET A 302 5.35 -8.82 -9.84
N VAL A 303 4.79 -8.73 -8.63
CA VAL A 303 4.89 -9.78 -7.59
C VAL A 303 4.45 -11.15 -8.09
N PRO A 304 3.24 -11.34 -8.67
CA PRO A 304 2.81 -12.65 -9.15
C PRO A 304 3.72 -13.19 -10.26
N ILE A 305 4.23 -12.32 -11.15
CA ILE A 305 5.14 -12.72 -12.24
C ILE A 305 6.46 -13.24 -11.68
N LEU A 306 7.07 -12.52 -10.72
CA LEU A 306 8.33 -12.93 -10.11
C LEU A 306 8.19 -14.24 -9.33
N SER A 307 7.18 -14.33 -8.46
CA SER A 307 6.95 -15.50 -7.60
C SER A 307 6.65 -16.76 -8.40
N TYR A 308 5.81 -16.65 -9.46
CA TYR A 308 5.51 -17.76 -10.35
C TYR A 308 6.77 -18.25 -11.08
N ASN A 309 7.50 -17.34 -11.75
CA ASN A 309 8.66 -17.73 -12.57
C ASN A 309 9.85 -18.20 -11.73
N LEU A 310 9.98 -17.76 -10.48
CA LEU A 310 10.97 -18.30 -9.55
C LEU A 310 10.75 -19.80 -9.32
N SER A 311 9.51 -20.19 -8.98
CA SER A 311 9.18 -21.59 -8.67
C SER A 311 8.98 -22.47 -9.90
N ALA A 312 8.72 -21.85 -11.06
CA ALA A 312 8.70 -22.53 -12.35
C ALA A 312 10.13 -22.73 -12.94
N HIS A 313 11.19 -22.36 -12.19
CA HIS A 313 12.59 -22.47 -12.63
C HIS A 313 12.89 -21.70 -13.93
N HIS A 314 12.36 -20.47 -14.07
CA HIS A 314 12.61 -19.57 -15.19
C HIS A 314 13.43 -18.34 -14.75
N PRO A 315 14.72 -18.45 -14.37
CA PRO A 315 15.53 -17.36 -13.82
C PRO A 315 15.68 -16.18 -14.78
N ASP A 316 15.78 -16.44 -16.09
CA ASP A 316 15.89 -15.39 -17.10
C ASP A 316 14.63 -14.50 -17.13
N ARG A 317 13.46 -15.09 -16.95
CA ARG A 317 12.19 -14.34 -16.88
C ARG A 317 12.12 -13.52 -15.61
N VAL A 318 12.60 -14.04 -14.48
CA VAL A 318 12.69 -13.30 -13.20
C VAL A 318 13.61 -12.08 -13.37
N LYS A 319 14.83 -12.28 -13.88
CA LYS A 319 15.80 -11.18 -14.12
C LYS A 319 15.23 -10.12 -15.06
N LYS A 320 14.63 -10.56 -16.17
CA LYS A 320 14.04 -9.67 -17.18
C LYS A 320 12.85 -8.89 -16.63
N THR A 321 11.97 -9.53 -15.87
CA THR A 321 10.82 -8.86 -15.22
C THR A 321 11.28 -7.76 -14.26
N PHE A 322 12.22 -8.11 -13.37
CA PHE A 322 12.80 -7.14 -12.44
C PHE A 322 13.46 -5.98 -13.17
N HIS A 323 14.33 -6.26 -14.13
CA HIS A 323 15.04 -5.22 -14.86
C HIS A 323 14.09 -4.27 -15.61
N MET A 324 13.09 -4.81 -16.29
CA MET A 324 12.11 -4.00 -17.02
C MET A 324 11.26 -3.13 -16.07
N ALA A 325 10.79 -3.68 -14.94
CA ALA A 325 10.05 -2.92 -13.95
C ALA A 325 10.91 -1.80 -13.34
N TRP A 326 12.16 -2.12 -12.99
CA TRP A 326 13.11 -1.18 -12.41
C TRP A 326 13.45 -0.01 -13.35
N VAL A 327 13.76 -0.32 -14.63
CA VAL A 327 14.03 0.71 -15.64
C VAL A 327 12.80 1.56 -15.91
N PHE A 328 11.63 0.94 -16.04
CA PHE A 328 10.38 1.68 -16.27
C PHE A 328 10.09 2.66 -15.13
N ILE A 329 10.22 2.22 -13.88
CA ILE A 329 9.98 3.10 -12.72
C ILE A 329 11.06 4.17 -12.61
N LEU A 330 12.32 3.88 -12.89
CA LEU A 330 13.37 4.89 -12.94
C LEU A 330 13.02 6.01 -13.93
N LEU A 331 12.69 5.63 -15.16
CA LEU A 331 12.36 6.61 -16.22
C LEU A 331 11.10 7.42 -15.84
N LEU A 332 10.08 6.76 -15.29
CA LEU A 332 8.85 7.43 -14.88
C LEU A 332 9.11 8.41 -13.72
N GLN A 333 9.87 8.01 -12.70
CA GLN A 333 10.16 8.86 -11.54
C GLN A 333 11.07 10.04 -11.93
N VAL A 334 12.01 9.84 -12.84
CA VAL A 334 12.83 10.94 -13.38
C VAL A 334 11.95 11.89 -14.20
N CYS A 335 11.05 11.38 -15.03
CA CYS A 335 10.12 12.21 -15.80
C CYS A 335 9.21 13.05 -14.87
N LEU A 336 8.62 12.41 -13.84
CA LEU A 336 7.81 13.12 -12.84
C LEU A 336 8.63 14.16 -12.08
N MET A 337 9.85 13.82 -11.65
CA MET A 337 10.76 14.77 -11.02
C MET A 337 10.98 16.00 -11.88
N VAL A 338 11.35 15.82 -13.16
CA VAL A 338 11.61 16.94 -14.08
C VAL A 338 10.35 17.80 -14.31
N ILE A 339 9.19 17.17 -14.48
CA ILE A 339 7.92 17.89 -14.65
C ILE A 339 7.59 18.73 -13.42
N LEU A 340 7.70 18.15 -12.22
CA LEU A 340 7.36 18.82 -10.98
C LEU A 340 8.38 19.91 -10.59
N GLU A 341 9.66 19.75 -10.98
CA GLU A 341 10.69 20.79 -10.85
C GLU A 341 10.38 22.06 -11.64
N CYS A 342 9.63 21.95 -12.73
CA CYS A 342 9.23 23.12 -13.54
C CYS A 342 8.07 23.93 -12.93
N ILE A 343 7.30 23.34 -11.97
CA ILE A 343 6.04 23.95 -11.49
C ILE A 343 5.88 24.00 -9.95
N PRO A 344 6.95 24.18 -9.14
CA PRO A 344 6.84 24.09 -7.69
C PRO A 344 5.91 25.15 -7.09
N ALA A 345 5.92 26.37 -7.61
CA ALA A 345 5.05 27.44 -7.15
C ALA A 345 3.56 27.15 -7.43
N SER A 346 3.25 26.57 -8.60
CA SER A 346 1.90 26.16 -8.97
C SER A 346 1.40 25.03 -8.08
N LEU A 347 2.27 24.05 -7.76
CA LEU A 347 1.96 22.96 -6.83
C LEU A 347 1.58 23.48 -5.44
N LEU A 348 2.37 24.40 -4.90
CA LEU A 348 2.09 25.02 -3.59
C LEU A 348 0.76 25.82 -3.62
N SER A 349 0.50 26.51 -4.73
CA SER A 349 -0.74 27.26 -4.90
C SER A 349 -1.99 26.38 -4.91
N LEU A 350 -1.92 25.13 -5.37
CA LEU A 350 -3.02 24.15 -5.27
C LEU A 350 -3.40 23.85 -3.81
N PHE A 351 -2.47 24.01 -2.87
CA PHE A 351 -2.69 23.82 -1.44
C PHE A 351 -2.99 25.13 -0.70
N ASN A 352 -3.34 26.21 -1.40
CA ASN A 352 -3.58 27.55 -0.83
C ASN A 352 -2.41 28.04 0.06
N ALA A 353 -1.17 27.75 -0.36
CA ALA A 353 0.01 28.11 0.40
C ALA A 353 0.15 29.63 0.53
N SER A 354 0.39 30.11 1.77
CA SER A 354 0.71 31.51 2.05
C SER A 354 2.06 31.91 1.41
N GLU A 355 2.34 33.20 1.31
CA GLU A 355 3.63 33.67 0.75
C GLU A 355 4.84 33.18 1.56
N SER A 356 4.73 33.12 2.89
CA SER A 356 5.76 32.52 3.76
C SER A 356 5.94 31.03 3.48
N MET A 357 4.87 30.31 3.22
CA MET A 357 4.87 28.88 2.90
C MET A 357 5.46 28.63 1.51
N LYS A 358 5.19 29.49 0.53
CA LYS A 358 5.81 29.44 -0.81
C LYS A 358 7.32 29.68 -0.74
N ALA A 359 7.77 30.65 0.05
CA ALA A 359 9.19 30.98 0.18
C ALA A 359 10.01 29.78 0.69
N ILE A 360 9.53 29.07 1.73
CA ILE A 360 10.17 27.86 2.24
C ILE A 360 9.91 26.66 1.32
N GLY A 361 8.67 26.52 0.82
CA GLY A 361 8.19 25.35 0.12
C GLY A 361 8.81 25.16 -1.25
N ILE A 362 9.10 26.22 -2.01
CA ILE A 362 9.74 26.10 -3.33
C ILE A 362 11.14 25.50 -3.15
N GLN A 363 11.93 25.99 -2.21
CA GLN A 363 13.26 25.45 -1.95
C GLN A 363 13.17 23.99 -1.44
N ALA A 364 12.26 23.72 -0.53
CA ALA A 364 12.03 22.37 -0.01
C ALA A 364 11.66 21.38 -1.11
N LEU A 365 10.74 21.76 -2.01
CA LEU A 365 10.31 20.91 -3.12
C LEU A 365 11.46 20.61 -4.09
N HIS A 366 12.23 21.62 -4.52
CA HIS A 366 13.40 21.40 -5.38
C HIS A 366 14.38 20.38 -4.79
N ILE A 367 14.62 20.43 -3.49
CA ILE A 367 15.52 19.49 -2.83
C ILE A 367 14.86 18.09 -2.70
N CYS A 368 13.63 18.05 -2.23
CA CYS A 368 12.94 16.79 -1.92
C CYS A 368 12.60 15.99 -3.18
N LEU A 369 12.28 16.64 -4.31
CA LEU A 369 11.97 15.99 -5.58
C LEU A 369 13.12 15.10 -6.09
N LEU A 370 14.37 15.44 -5.77
CA LEU A 370 15.55 14.62 -6.10
C LEU A 370 15.51 13.22 -5.49
N SER A 371 14.70 13.00 -4.46
CA SER A 371 14.55 11.70 -3.80
C SER A 371 13.68 10.71 -4.58
N LEU A 372 12.79 11.16 -5.47
CA LEU A 372 11.79 10.34 -6.15
C LEU A 372 12.37 9.14 -6.90
N PRO A 373 13.41 9.28 -7.74
CA PRO A 373 13.98 8.15 -8.45
C PRO A 373 14.55 7.09 -7.50
N PHE A 374 15.28 7.52 -6.46
CA PHE A 374 15.91 6.61 -5.50
C PHE A 374 14.86 5.84 -4.69
N GLY A 375 13.83 6.55 -4.21
CA GLY A 375 12.74 5.93 -3.48
C GLY A 375 11.94 4.93 -4.31
N GLY A 376 11.58 5.30 -5.54
CA GLY A 376 10.88 4.41 -6.47
C GLY A 376 11.67 3.13 -6.77
N MET A 377 12.97 3.26 -7.07
CA MET A 377 13.84 2.11 -7.30
C MET A 377 13.99 1.23 -6.06
N THR A 378 14.12 1.82 -4.87
CA THR A 378 14.20 1.09 -3.60
C THR A 378 12.95 0.27 -3.35
N ILE A 379 11.76 0.83 -3.59
CA ILE A 379 10.48 0.13 -3.42
C ILE A 379 10.39 -1.09 -4.35
N ILE A 380 10.79 -0.97 -5.62
CA ILE A 380 10.83 -2.11 -6.56
C ILE A 380 11.79 -3.19 -6.09
N MET A 381 13.00 -2.83 -5.63
CA MET A 381 13.99 -3.79 -5.12
C MET A 381 13.48 -4.53 -3.88
N THR A 382 12.92 -3.82 -2.90
CA THR A 382 12.40 -4.47 -1.68
C THR A 382 11.22 -5.38 -1.98
N THR A 383 10.34 -5.01 -2.90
CA THR A 383 9.24 -5.86 -3.35
C THR A 383 9.73 -7.11 -4.08
N ALA A 384 10.76 -6.98 -4.92
CA ALA A 384 11.38 -8.13 -5.57
C ALA A 384 12.01 -9.09 -4.54
N MET A 385 12.73 -8.58 -3.52
CA MET A 385 13.27 -9.40 -2.44
C MET A 385 12.16 -10.18 -1.69
N GLN A 386 11.01 -9.56 -1.43
CA GLN A 386 9.85 -10.22 -0.81
C GLN A 386 9.33 -11.36 -1.68
N SER A 387 9.18 -11.11 -3.00
CA SER A 387 8.68 -12.09 -3.97
C SER A 387 9.64 -13.26 -4.18
N LEU A 388 10.94 -13.02 -4.01
CA LEU A 388 12.02 -14.00 -4.23
C LEU A 388 12.44 -14.74 -2.94
N ARG A 389 11.56 -14.86 -1.96
CA ARG A 389 11.75 -15.54 -0.66
C ARG A 389 12.79 -14.90 0.30
N HIS A 390 13.28 -13.71 0.00
CA HIS A 390 14.22 -12.96 0.84
C HIS A 390 13.54 -11.83 1.63
N SER A 391 12.36 -12.10 2.22
CA SER A 391 11.55 -11.10 2.95
C SER A 391 12.30 -10.45 4.12
N HIS A 392 13.28 -11.12 4.73
CA HIS A 392 14.11 -10.55 5.79
C HIS A 392 15.01 -9.42 5.27
N TYR A 393 15.57 -9.53 4.05
CA TYR A 393 16.33 -8.43 3.44
C TYR A 393 15.42 -7.25 3.11
N ALA A 394 14.23 -7.51 2.60
CA ALA A 394 13.24 -6.49 2.36
C ALA A 394 12.82 -5.77 3.65
N LEU A 395 12.62 -6.52 4.75
CA LEU A 395 12.30 -5.95 6.06
C LEU A 395 13.41 -5.02 6.55
N ILE A 396 14.67 -5.47 6.51
CA ILE A 396 15.84 -4.65 6.89
C ILE A 396 15.91 -3.38 6.05
N ALA A 397 15.81 -3.50 4.72
CA ALA A 397 15.86 -2.36 3.81
C ALA A 397 14.70 -1.38 4.07
N ASN A 398 13.48 -1.88 4.35
CA ASN A 398 12.33 -1.03 4.65
C ASN A 398 12.44 -0.35 6.02
N ILE A 399 12.94 -1.04 7.06
CA ILE A 399 13.20 -0.42 8.37
C ILE A 399 14.23 0.70 8.23
N LEU A 400 15.33 0.43 7.54
CA LEU A 400 16.37 1.42 7.29
C LEU A 400 15.79 2.63 6.53
N ARG A 401 15.05 2.39 5.46
CA ARG A 401 14.46 3.45 4.63
C ARG A 401 13.42 4.28 5.38
N GLN A 402 12.41 3.62 5.91
CA GLN A 402 11.21 4.28 6.44
C GLN A 402 11.43 4.92 7.81
N PHE A 403 12.35 4.38 8.60
CA PHE A 403 12.52 4.81 9.96
C PHE A 403 13.93 5.33 10.24
N ILE A 404 14.96 4.50 10.04
CA ILE A 404 16.31 4.85 10.50
C ILE A 404 16.90 5.98 9.65
N ASN A 405 17.03 5.80 8.34
CA ASN A 405 17.73 6.76 7.49
C ASN A 405 17.05 8.13 7.49
N LEU A 406 15.74 8.16 7.30
CA LEU A 406 15.02 9.44 7.18
C LEU A 406 15.02 10.21 8.51
N TYR A 407 14.73 9.54 9.62
CA TYR A 407 14.78 10.17 10.94
C TYR A 407 16.22 10.56 11.33
N PHE A 408 17.18 9.63 11.14
CA PHE A 408 18.58 9.87 11.50
C PHE A 408 19.16 11.06 10.76
N PHE A 409 19.05 11.13 9.44
CA PHE A 409 19.60 12.26 8.69
C PHE A 409 18.87 13.56 8.98
N THR A 410 17.57 13.54 9.21
CA THR A 410 16.81 14.75 9.61
C THR A 410 17.28 15.25 10.97
N ALA A 411 17.41 14.37 11.96
CA ALA A 411 17.88 14.73 13.30
C ALA A 411 19.34 15.18 13.28
N LEU A 412 20.20 14.48 12.54
CA LEU A 412 21.63 14.80 12.41
C LEU A 412 21.84 16.19 11.79
N LEU A 413 21.20 16.46 10.64
CA LEU A 413 21.35 17.76 9.98
C LEU A 413 20.74 18.88 10.81
N SER A 414 19.61 18.63 11.48
CA SER A 414 18.99 19.57 12.40
C SER A 414 19.93 19.93 13.57
N ALA A 415 20.56 18.93 14.20
CA ALA A 415 21.45 19.12 15.32
C ALA A 415 22.78 19.81 14.94
N LEU A 416 23.29 19.54 13.73
CA LEU A 416 24.60 20.11 13.30
C LEU A 416 24.49 21.52 12.74
N THR A 417 23.38 21.85 12.05
CA THR A 417 23.31 23.08 11.26
C THR A 417 22.36 24.12 11.83
N HIS A 418 21.30 23.68 12.52
CA HIS A 418 20.19 24.53 12.93
C HIS A 418 19.57 25.36 11.79
N ASP A 419 19.79 24.94 10.54
CA ASP A 419 19.31 25.58 9.31
C ASP A 419 18.31 24.70 8.58
N LEU A 420 17.06 25.16 8.51
CA LEU A 420 15.97 24.46 7.87
C LEU A 420 16.27 24.18 6.39
N SER A 421 16.97 25.06 5.67
CA SER A 421 17.32 24.89 4.27
C SER A 421 18.23 23.66 4.03
N ILE A 422 19.07 23.36 5.01
CA ILE A 422 19.95 22.18 5.00
C ILE A 422 19.20 20.92 5.43
N VAL A 423 18.28 21.05 6.39
CA VAL A 423 17.47 19.91 6.89
C VAL A 423 16.66 19.26 5.79
N TRP A 424 16.16 20.00 4.80
CA TRP A 424 15.46 19.42 3.63
C TRP A 424 16.32 18.44 2.85
N ARG A 425 17.64 18.57 2.85
CA ARG A 425 18.58 17.65 2.19
C ARG A 425 18.58 16.26 2.85
N ALA A 426 18.06 16.12 4.06
CA ALA A 426 17.91 14.82 4.71
C ALA A 426 17.08 13.85 3.86
N VAL A 427 16.04 14.33 3.17
CA VAL A 427 15.14 13.49 2.37
C VAL A 427 15.88 12.79 1.23
N PRO A 428 16.55 13.49 0.29
CA PRO A 428 17.28 12.82 -0.78
C PRO A 428 18.49 12.02 -0.28
N ILE A 429 19.18 12.45 0.77
CA ILE A 429 20.29 11.69 1.37
C ILE A 429 19.79 10.38 1.96
N ALA A 430 18.69 10.38 2.68
CA ALA A 430 18.09 9.19 3.25
C ALA A 430 17.62 8.20 2.18
N GLU A 431 16.99 8.69 1.11
CA GLU A 431 16.54 7.82 0.01
C GLU A 431 17.73 7.27 -0.79
N LEU A 432 18.79 8.06 -1.00
CA LEU A 432 20.03 7.57 -1.63
C LEU A 432 20.73 6.50 -0.77
N ALA A 433 20.85 6.71 0.53
CA ALA A 433 21.43 5.73 1.46
C ALA A 433 20.61 4.43 1.46
N SER A 434 19.28 4.56 1.42
CA SER A 434 18.36 3.42 1.35
C SER A 434 18.47 2.68 0.02
N PHE A 435 18.60 3.40 -1.08
CA PHE A 435 18.85 2.83 -2.42
C PHE A 435 20.15 2.02 -2.44
N ILE A 436 21.26 2.59 -1.92
CA ILE A 436 22.55 1.90 -1.86
C ILE A 436 22.41 0.62 -1.04
N THR A 437 21.77 0.68 0.12
CA THR A 437 21.55 -0.49 0.98
C THR A 437 20.72 -1.57 0.27
N ALA A 438 19.59 -1.20 -0.34
CA ALA A 438 18.76 -2.13 -1.07
C ALA A 438 19.49 -2.75 -2.28
N PHE A 439 20.29 -1.94 -2.99
CA PHE A 439 21.10 -2.41 -4.12
C PHE A 439 22.16 -3.44 -3.69
N LEU A 440 22.87 -3.20 -2.58
CA LEU A 440 23.86 -4.13 -2.05
C LEU A 440 23.22 -5.45 -1.60
N LEU A 441 22.06 -5.38 -0.92
CA LEU A 441 21.30 -6.56 -0.51
C LEU A 441 20.78 -7.35 -1.73
N MET A 442 20.28 -6.65 -2.75
CA MET A 442 19.80 -7.27 -3.99
C MET A 442 20.95 -7.96 -4.75
N ARG A 443 22.10 -7.30 -4.85
CA ARG A 443 23.29 -7.88 -5.47
C ARG A 443 23.77 -9.15 -4.74
N SER A 444 23.78 -9.11 -3.41
CA SER A 444 24.10 -10.29 -2.59
C SER A 444 23.12 -11.44 -2.85
N MET A 445 21.82 -11.14 -2.91
CA MET A 445 20.80 -12.13 -3.20
C MET A 445 20.98 -12.79 -4.57
N PHE A 446 21.21 -12.00 -5.64
CA PHE A 446 21.43 -12.57 -6.98
C PHE A 446 22.71 -13.40 -7.08
N ASN A 447 23.76 -13.03 -6.37
CA ASN A 447 24.99 -13.85 -6.32
C ASN A 447 24.72 -15.21 -5.66
N HIS A 448 23.89 -15.28 -4.63
CA HIS A 448 23.50 -16.56 -4.02
C HIS A 448 22.57 -17.39 -4.91
N LEU A 449 21.70 -16.76 -5.70
CA LEU A 449 20.88 -17.48 -6.69
C LEU A 449 21.71 -18.14 -7.80
N HIS A 450 22.82 -17.52 -8.22
CA HIS A 450 23.75 -18.13 -9.20
C HIS A 450 24.53 -19.33 -8.63
N LEU A 451 24.88 -19.30 -7.35
CA LEU A 451 25.56 -20.42 -6.69
C LEU A 451 24.65 -21.65 -6.55
N SER A 452 23.32 -21.44 -6.40
CA SER A 452 22.36 -22.55 -6.34
C SER A 452 22.05 -23.18 -7.72
N GLU A 453 22.30 -22.50 -8.82
CA GLU A 453 22.18 -23.05 -10.18
C GLU A 453 23.31 -24.08 -10.47
N ASP A 454 24.51 -23.81 -9.97
CA ASP A 454 25.64 -24.74 -10.10
C ASP A 454 25.48 -25.99 -9.21
N ASP A 455 24.77 -25.89 -8.09
CA ASP A 455 24.45 -27.03 -7.22
C ASP A 455 23.25 -27.86 -7.72
N ALA A 456 22.32 -27.28 -8.49
CA ALA A 456 21.17 -28.01 -9.06
C ALA A 456 21.57 -29.03 -10.15
N HIS A 457 22.78 -28.95 -10.69
CA HIS A 457 23.36 -29.95 -11.59
C HIS A 457 24.09 -31.09 -10.87
N ARG A 458 24.12 -31.09 -9.53
CA ARG A 458 24.77 -32.12 -8.71
C ARG A 458 23.81 -33.08 -7.99
N PHE A 459 22.46 -32.93 -8.20
CA PHE A 459 21.45 -33.89 -7.69
C PHE A 459 20.55 -34.41 -8.79
#